data_6cb93a72315d3fcaeacbe56b6499d4f5
#
_entry.id   6cb93a72315d3fcaeacbe56b6499d4f5
#
_cell.length_a   1.000
_cell.length_b   1.000
_cell.length_c   1.000
_cell.angle_alpha   90.00
_cell.angle_beta   90.00
_cell.angle_gamma   90.00
#
_symmetry.space_group_name_H-M   'P 1'
#
loop_
_entity.id
_entity.type
_entity.pdbx_description
1 polymer ?
#
loop_
_entity_poly.entity_id
_entity_poly.type
_entity_poly.pdbx_seq_one_letter_code
_entity_poly.pdbx_strand_id
1 'polypeptide(L)'
;RFGRRSPEVWRPKDNVTPCPPPRAQWQGWSAHCPTRIEFGANALSRLPSITSEGRVLLLTTVGSTRRGLTNRIVELLRPRKVTVCDRVPPTIDIKHIEQLAHEFVDVQPSCIVAAGGGSAIDSAKVLSRLIPVSNNLTLRALLENQKAYDNPNASIPVIAIPTTAGTGAEVTPFATVWDREALVKHSFTFDDPYPTIALLDPKLTLSLPRDLTLTTGLDALCQSLESLWSVKSNPVSRAYSQTALPGIIRTLPLVLDTLGDLDLRTRMMEYSLLAGLAIAISKTTLAHSISYPLTLHMGIPHGLACSLTIVQVLEWNSSHDQQGINRLVQGAGFPEAGELANQLRNLL
;
A
#
# COMPACT_ATOMS: atom_id res chain seq x y z
N ARG A 1 32.91 38.22 -15.79
CA ARG A 1 32.34 38.71 -14.51
C ARG A 1 30.99 38.05 -14.33
N PHE A 2 30.95 36.98 -13.56
CA PHE A 2 29.70 36.33 -13.14
C PHE A 2 29.26 36.95 -11.81
N GLY A 3 28.15 37.68 -11.83
CA GLY A 3 27.53 38.23 -10.63
C GLY A 3 26.97 37.11 -9.74
N ARG A 4 27.46 37.04 -8.52
CA ARG A 4 26.90 36.17 -7.46
C ARG A 4 25.55 36.76 -7.03
N ARG A 5 24.45 36.10 -7.35
CA ARG A 5 23.17 36.33 -6.65
C ARG A 5 23.22 35.58 -5.33
N SER A 6 23.04 36.30 -4.24
CA SER A 6 22.83 35.73 -2.92
C SER A 6 21.54 34.92 -2.89
N PRO A 7 21.48 33.77 -2.18
CA PRO A 7 20.25 33.01 -2.07
C PRO A 7 19.22 33.84 -1.28
N GLU A 8 18.05 34.03 -1.89
CA GLU A 8 16.89 34.59 -1.18
C GLU A 8 16.49 33.61 -0.06
N VAL A 9 16.63 34.08 1.17
CA VAL A 9 16.13 33.35 2.35
C VAL A 9 14.60 33.41 2.32
N TRP A 10 14.00 32.26 2.05
CA TRP A 10 12.55 32.12 2.15
C TRP A 10 12.06 32.55 3.55
N ARG A 11 11.22 33.56 3.64
CA ARG A 11 10.52 33.98 4.85
C ARG A 11 9.06 33.56 4.75
N PRO A 12 8.47 32.90 5.76
CA PRO A 12 7.04 32.62 5.78
C PRO A 12 6.26 33.95 5.70
N LYS A 13 5.24 34.01 4.85
CA LYS A 13 4.32 35.14 4.82
C LYS A 13 3.50 35.14 6.10
N ASP A 14 3.53 36.24 6.85
CA ASP A 14 2.88 36.44 8.16
C ASP A 14 1.34 36.55 8.09
N ASN A 15 0.66 35.76 7.27
CA ASN A 15 -0.79 35.69 7.21
C ASN A 15 -1.27 34.25 7.14
N VAL A 16 -0.89 33.45 8.16
CA VAL A 16 -1.62 32.21 8.43
C VAL A 16 -2.85 32.60 9.25
N THR A 17 -3.99 32.70 8.57
CA THR A 17 -5.29 32.79 9.26
C THR A 17 -5.38 31.62 10.23
N PRO A 18 -5.64 31.84 11.55
CA PRO A 18 -5.80 30.71 12.48
C PRO A 18 -6.89 29.79 11.96
N CYS A 19 -6.59 28.50 11.89
CA CYS A 19 -7.60 27.49 11.59
C CYS A 19 -8.76 27.68 12.58
N PRO A 20 -10.02 27.83 12.11
CA PRO A 20 -11.16 27.97 13.01
C PRO A 20 -11.18 26.78 13.99
N PRO A 21 -11.53 27.02 15.26
CA PRO A 21 -11.60 25.95 16.24
C PRO A 21 -12.54 24.85 15.73
N PRO A 22 -12.19 23.59 15.88
CA PRO A 22 -13.02 22.48 15.41
C PRO A 22 -14.41 22.63 16.07
N ARG A 23 -15.46 22.58 15.25
CA ARG A 23 -16.84 22.45 15.76
C ARG A 23 -16.84 21.28 16.72
N ALA A 24 -17.67 21.33 17.79
CA ALA A 24 -17.79 20.25 18.78
C ALA A 24 -17.95 18.91 18.03
N GLN A 25 -16.83 18.21 17.85
CA GLN A 25 -16.75 17.00 17.08
C GLN A 25 -16.80 15.81 18.02
N TRP A 26 -17.47 14.76 17.58
CA TRP A 26 -17.41 13.46 18.22
C TRP A 26 -15.93 13.11 18.55
N GLN A 27 -15.63 12.91 19.83
CA GLN A 27 -14.28 12.64 20.32
C GLN A 27 -13.90 11.14 20.27
N GLY A 28 -14.76 10.32 19.67
CA GLY A 28 -14.52 8.91 19.48
C GLY A 28 -13.62 8.60 18.27
N TRP A 29 -13.43 7.33 18.02
CA TRP A 29 -12.71 6.80 16.86
C TRP A 29 -13.54 5.75 16.13
N SER A 30 -13.25 5.50 14.87
CA SER A 30 -13.82 4.41 14.09
C SER A 30 -12.71 3.60 13.43
N ALA A 31 -12.97 2.32 13.21
CA ALA A 31 -12.12 1.43 12.45
C ALA A 31 -13.02 0.59 11.53
N HIS A 32 -12.64 0.49 10.27
CA HIS A 32 -13.39 -0.25 9.27
C HIS A 32 -12.44 -0.92 8.29
N CYS A 33 -12.64 -2.20 8.02
CA CYS A 33 -11.99 -2.94 6.95
C CYS A 33 -12.99 -3.99 6.45
N PRO A 34 -13.68 -3.76 5.32
CA PRO A 34 -14.69 -4.67 4.79
C PRO A 34 -14.08 -5.85 4.03
N THR A 35 -12.79 -5.85 3.78
CA THR A 35 -12.09 -6.90 3.03
C THR A 35 -12.16 -8.23 3.75
N ARG A 36 -12.70 -9.26 3.10
CA ARG A 36 -12.61 -10.63 3.57
C ARG A 36 -11.19 -11.15 3.37
N ILE A 37 -10.56 -11.62 4.43
CA ILE A 37 -9.18 -12.10 4.42
C ILE A 37 -9.17 -13.64 4.44
N GLU A 38 -8.50 -14.23 3.42
CA GLU A 38 -8.23 -15.66 3.29
C GLU A 38 -6.72 -15.85 3.33
N PHE A 39 -6.19 -16.44 4.38
CA PHE A 39 -4.75 -16.54 4.63
C PHE A 39 -4.30 -17.99 4.85
N GLY A 40 -3.18 -18.38 4.25
CA GLY A 40 -2.51 -19.63 4.51
C GLY A 40 -1.82 -20.25 3.29
N ALA A 41 -0.92 -21.19 3.54
CA ALA A 41 -0.23 -21.90 2.48
C ALA A 41 -1.24 -22.68 1.61
N ASN A 42 -1.14 -22.52 0.29
CA ASN A 42 -2.08 -23.00 -0.73
C ASN A 42 -3.44 -22.27 -0.74
N ALA A 43 -3.58 -21.10 -0.12
CA ALA A 43 -4.82 -20.33 -0.19
C ALA A 43 -5.24 -20.04 -1.65
N LEU A 44 -4.29 -19.94 -2.59
CA LEU A 44 -4.58 -19.76 -4.02
C LEU A 44 -5.54 -20.83 -4.57
N SER A 45 -5.55 -22.03 -4.04
CA SER A 45 -6.48 -23.11 -4.46
C SER A 45 -7.95 -22.79 -4.19
N ARG A 46 -8.23 -21.82 -3.30
CA ARG A 46 -9.60 -21.37 -2.99
C ARG A 46 -10.16 -20.40 -4.02
N LEU A 47 -9.31 -19.88 -4.92
CA LEU A 47 -9.70 -18.86 -5.90
C LEU A 47 -10.97 -19.22 -6.69
N PRO A 48 -11.17 -20.46 -7.19
CA PRO A 48 -12.39 -20.82 -7.90
C PRO A 48 -13.68 -20.67 -7.10
N SER A 49 -13.63 -20.94 -5.80
CA SER A 49 -14.80 -20.92 -4.91
C SER A 49 -15.19 -19.51 -4.42
N ILE A 50 -14.26 -18.56 -4.53
CA ILE A 50 -14.46 -17.17 -4.08
C ILE A 50 -14.60 -16.19 -5.24
N THR A 51 -14.39 -16.64 -6.48
CA THR A 51 -14.53 -15.82 -7.69
C THR A 51 -15.97 -15.94 -8.20
N SER A 52 -16.61 -14.78 -8.44
CA SER A 52 -17.95 -14.73 -9.01
C SER A 52 -18.04 -15.42 -10.38
N GLU A 53 -19.24 -15.80 -10.76
CA GLU A 53 -19.54 -16.29 -12.11
C GLU A 53 -19.35 -15.14 -13.13
N GLY A 54 -19.05 -15.52 -14.39
CA GLY A 54 -18.89 -14.56 -15.48
C GLY A 54 -17.47 -14.37 -15.97
N ARG A 55 -17.19 -13.19 -16.53
CA ARG A 55 -15.87 -12.86 -17.10
C ARG A 55 -14.96 -12.31 -16.04
N VAL A 56 -13.71 -12.77 -16.03
CA VAL A 56 -12.67 -12.32 -15.09
C VAL A 56 -11.63 -11.50 -15.84
N LEU A 57 -11.28 -10.33 -15.31
CA LEU A 57 -10.09 -9.59 -15.73
C LEU A 57 -8.95 -9.92 -14.75
N LEU A 58 -7.90 -10.59 -15.23
CA LEU A 58 -6.70 -10.86 -14.45
C LEU A 58 -5.66 -9.78 -14.71
N LEU A 59 -5.39 -8.96 -13.69
CA LEU A 59 -4.31 -7.97 -13.70
C LEU A 59 -3.08 -8.56 -13.00
N THR A 60 -1.95 -8.55 -13.69
CA THR A 60 -0.70 -9.10 -13.16
C THR A 60 0.51 -8.42 -13.79
N THR A 61 1.70 -8.97 -13.57
CA THR A 61 2.95 -8.44 -14.08
C THR A 61 3.65 -9.45 -14.99
N VAL A 62 4.46 -8.97 -15.92
CA VAL A 62 5.33 -9.83 -16.75
C VAL A 62 6.16 -10.80 -15.89
N GLY A 63 6.63 -10.35 -14.71
CA GLY A 63 7.37 -11.20 -13.78
C GLY A 63 6.53 -12.36 -13.25
N SER A 64 5.27 -12.15 -12.94
CA SER A 64 4.34 -13.20 -12.49
C SER A 64 4.04 -14.19 -13.62
N THR A 65 3.88 -13.69 -14.85
CA THR A 65 3.67 -14.54 -16.04
C THR A 65 4.89 -15.43 -16.30
N ARG A 66 6.10 -14.87 -16.25
CA ARG A 66 7.35 -15.63 -16.42
C ARG A 66 7.54 -16.73 -15.37
N ARG A 67 7.07 -16.51 -14.14
CA ARG A 67 7.11 -17.50 -13.06
C ARG A 67 5.95 -18.50 -13.08
N GLY A 68 5.08 -18.45 -14.09
CA GLY A 68 3.97 -19.38 -14.29
C GLY A 68 2.72 -19.11 -13.44
N LEU A 69 2.69 -18.05 -12.61
CA LEU A 69 1.53 -17.74 -11.77
C LEU A 69 0.29 -17.39 -12.59
N THR A 70 0.46 -16.63 -13.67
CA THR A 70 -0.64 -16.27 -14.59
C THR A 70 -1.34 -17.51 -15.15
N ASN A 71 -0.57 -18.46 -15.68
CA ASN A 71 -1.11 -19.70 -16.21
C ASN A 71 -1.83 -20.51 -15.13
N ARG A 72 -1.23 -20.62 -13.94
CA ARG A 72 -1.83 -21.33 -12.81
C ARG A 72 -3.18 -20.72 -12.42
N ILE A 73 -3.31 -19.38 -12.38
CA ILE A 73 -4.57 -18.70 -12.08
C ILE A 73 -5.60 -18.96 -13.18
N VAL A 74 -5.21 -18.85 -14.45
CA VAL A 74 -6.11 -19.13 -15.59
C VAL A 74 -6.64 -20.56 -15.55
N GLU A 75 -5.78 -21.55 -15.27
CA GLU A 75 -6.19 -22.95 -15.12
C GLU A 75 -7.16 -23.15 -13.95
N LEU A 76 -6.88 -22.55 -12.78
CA LEU A 76 -7.77 -22.63 -11.62
C LEU A 76 -9.16 -22.05 -11.91
N LEU A 77 -9.22 -21.00 -12.71
CA LEU A 77 -10.49 -20.30 -13.00
C LEU A 77 -11.33 -20.97 -14.10
N ARG A 78 -10.86 -22.03 -14.77
CA ARG A 78 -11.69 -22.74 -15.75
C ARG A 78 -12.97 -23.28 -15.11
N PRO A 79 -14.13 -23.23 -15.82
CA PRO A 79 -14.32 -22.85 -17.23
C PRO A 79 -14.59 -21.33 -17.44
N ARG A 80 -14.35 -20.45 -16.47
CA ARG A 80 -14.58 -19.01 -16.63
C ARG A 80 -13.73 -18.41 -17.75
N LYS A 81 -14.27 -17.40 -18.45
CA LYS A 81 -13.50 -16.66 -19.45
C LYS A 81 -12.59 -15.65 -18.76
N VAL A 82 -11.28 -15.84 -18.84
CA VAL A 82 -10.29 -14.96 -18.25
C VAL A 82 -9.64 -14.11 -19.35
N THR A 83 -9.71 -12.78 -19.19
CA THR A 83 -8.92 -11.83 -19.98
C THR A 83 -7.71 -11.45 -19.15
N VAL A 84 -6.50 -11.60 -19.71
CA VAL A 84 -5.24 -11.37 -19.01
C VAL A 84 -4.62 -10.05 -19.42
N CYS A 85 -4.24 -9.22 -18.45
CA CYS A 85 -3.35 -8.08 -18.60
C CYS A 85 -2.14 -8.27 -17.68
N ASP A 86 -0.99 -8.59 -18.23
CA ASP A 86 0.27 -8.76 -17.49
C ASP A 86 1.23 -7.56 -17.64
N ARG A 87 0.71 -6.44 -18.15
CA ARG A 87 1.47 -5.22 -18.46
C ARG A 87 1.43 -4.18 -17.35
N VAL A 88 1.01 -4.55 -16.13
CA VAL A 88 1.00 -3.60 -15.01
C VAL A 88 2.44 -3.19 -14.68
N PRO A 89 2.76 -1.88 -14.76
CA PRO A 89 4.10 -1.39 -14.48
C PRO A 89 4.38 -1.33 -12.97
N PRO A 90 5.64 -1.28 -12.55
CA PRO A 90 5.99 -1.10 -11.12
C PRO A 90 5.44 0.18 -10.51
N THR A 91 5.21 1.21 -11.32
CA THR A 91 4.66 2.50 -10.90
C THR A 91 3.45 2.84 -11.76
N ILE A 92 2.31 3.01 -11.13
CA ILE A 92 1.03 3.27 -11.82
C ILE A 92 0.98 4.71 -12.28
N ASP A 93 0.86 4.92 -13.59
CA ASP A 93 0.71 6.23 -14.21
C ASP A 93 -0.73 6.48 -14.64
N ILE A 94 -1.21 7.75 -14.52
CA ILE A 94 -2.58 8.14 -14.90
C ILE A 94 -2.90 7.71 -16.32
N LYS A 95 -2.06 8.06 -17.29
CA LYS A 95 -2.32 7.77 -18.71
C LYS A 95 -2.40 6.27 -18.99
N HIS A 96 -1.51 5.50 -18.34
CA HIS A 96 -1.53 4.05 -18.51
C HIS A 96 -2.82 3.42 -17.98
N ILE A 97 -3.28 3.86 -16.81
CA ILE A 97 -4.55 3.36 -16.23
C ILE A 97 -5.76 3.75 -17.08
N GLU A 98 -5.81 4.97 -17.61
CA GLU A 98 -6.86 5.40 -18.53
C GLU A 98 -6.88 4.54 -19.80
N GLN A 99 -5.72 4.25 -20.39
CA GLN A 99 -5.62 3.35 -21.53
C GLN A 99 -6.14 1.95 -21.22
N LEU A 100 -5.79 1.38 -20.06
CA LEU A 100 -6.30 0.08 -19.64
C LEU A 100 -7.82 0.10 -19.41
N ALA A 101 -8.36 1.17 -18.83
CA ALA A 101 -9.80 1.30 -18.63
C ALA A 101 -10.55 1.28 -19.97
N HIS A 102 -10.09 2.02 -20.96
CA HIS A 102 -10.67 2.02 -22.32
C HIS A 102 -10.52 0.66 -23.01
N GLU A 103 -9.38 -0.02 -22.87
CA GLU A 103 -9.14 -1.34 -23.45
C GLU A 103 -10.10 -2.40 -22.88
N PHE A 104 -10.45 -2.30 -21.60
CA PHE A 104 -11.23 -3.32 -20.91
C PHE A 104 -12.71 -2.99 -20.70
N VAL A 105 -13.20 -1.84 -21.18
CA VAL A 105 -14.63 -1.48 -21.05
C VAL A 105 -15.53 -2.51 -21.71
N ASP A 106 -15.17 -3.03 -22.89
CA ASP A 106 -15.94 -4.02 -23.63
C ASP A 106 -15.83 -5.45 -23.05
N VAL A 107 -14.84 -5.69 -22.18
CA VAL A 107 -14.72 -6.98 -21.48
C VAL A 107 -15.87 -7.18 -20.51
N GLN A 108 -16.39 -6.10 -19.91
CA GLN A 108 -17.44 -6.13 -18.90
C GLN A 108 -17.16 -7.18 -17.81
N PRO A 109 -16.02 -7.10 -17.09
CA PRO A 109 -15.66 -8.10 -16.12
C PRO A 109 -16.62 -8.10 -14.92
N SER A 110 -17.05 -9.28 -14.50
CA SER A 110 -17.81 -9.48 -13.27
C SER A 110 -16.90 -9.43 -12.01
N CYS A 111 -15.60 -9.57 -12.20
CA CYS A 111 -14.59 -9.55 -11.14
C CYS A 111 -13.22 -9.20 -11.71
N ILE A 112 -12.43 -8.46 -10.95
CA ILE A 112 -11.01 -8.24 -11.21
C ILE A 112 -10.19 -9.05 -10.23
N VAL A 113 -9.32 -9.94 -10.75
CA VAL A 113 -8.31 -10.64 -9.95
C VAL A 113 -6.97 -9.93 -10.14
N ALA A 114 -6.40 -9.42 -9.06
CA ALA A 114 -5.11 -8.73 -9.08
C ALA A 114 -4.04 -9.58 -8.42
N ALA A 115 -3.14 -10.16 -9.23
CA ALA A 115 -2.06 -11.03 -8.74
C ALA A 115 -0.70 -10.36 -8.92
N GLY A 116 -0.14 -9.82 -7.83
CA GLY A 116 1.12 -9.07 -7.89
C GLY A 116 1.46 -8.34 -6.61
N GLY A 117 2.37 -7.38 -6.68
CA GLY A 117 2.64 -6.43 -5.60
C GLY A 117 1.60 -5.31 -5.54
N GLY A 118 1.89 -4.28 -4.76
CA GLY A 118 1.00 -3.12 -4.56
C GLY A 118 0.52 -2.48 -5.86
N SER A 119 1.38 -2.34 -6.87
CA SER A 119 0.99 -1.75 -8.16
C SER A 119 -0.14 -2.52 -8.85
N ALA A 120 -0.10 -3.86 -8.86
CA ALA A 120 -1.15 -4.66 -9.49
C ALA A 120 -2.48 -4.51 -8.74
N ILE A 121 -2.42 -4.52 -7.41
CA ILE A 121 -3.60 -4.39 -6.55
C ILE A 121 -4.18 -2.98 -6.65
N ASP A 122 -3.34 -1.95 -6.59
CA ASP A 122 -3.76 -0.56 -6.72
C ASP A 122 -4.34 -0.25 -8.11
N SER A 123 -3.74 -0.81 -9.19
CA SER A 123 -4.35 -0.73 -10.53
C SER A 123 -5.75 -1.33 -10.57
N ALA A 124 -5.95 -2.48 -9.92
CA ALA A 124 -7.25 -3.12 -9.86
C ALA A 124 -8.29 -2.27 -9.10
N LYS A 125 -7.89 -1.65 -7.98
CA LYS A 125 -8.76 -0.74 -7.22
C LYS A 125 -9.22 0.43 -8.08
N VAL A 126 -8.29 1.07 -8.81
CA VAL A 126 -8.64 2.19 -9.70
C VAL A 126 -9.51 1.71 -10.85
N LEU A 127 -9.11 0.65 -11.55
CA LEU A 127 -9.86 0.12 -12.69
C LEU A 127 -11.24 -0.39 -12.31
N SER A 128 -11.42 -0.91 -11.09
CA SER A 128 -12.72 -1.35 -10.59
C SER A 128 -13.77 -0.23 -10.53
N ARG A 129 -13.31 1.02 -10.40
CA ARG A 129 -14.14 2.21 -10.36
C ARG A 129 -14.17 2.94 -11.72
N LEU A 130 -13.09 2.87 -12.49
CA LEU A 130 -12.94 3.61 -13.73
C LEU A 130 -13.59 2.90 -14.93
N ILE A 131 -13.45 1.58 -15.07
CA ILE A 131 -14.02 0.81 -16.21
C ILE A 131 -15.51 1.07 -16.37
N PRO A 132 -16.36 1.03 -15.33
CA PRO A 132 -17.81 1.26 -15.48
C PRO A 132 -18.19 2.64 -16.01
N VAL A 133 -17.30 3.64 -15.89
CA VAL A 133 -17.55 5.04 -16.24
C VAL A 133 -16.59 5.61 -17.28
N SER A 134 -15.65 4.81 -17.79
CA SER A 134 -14.55 5.27 -18.66
C SER A 134 -15.00 5.92 -19.98
N ASN A 135 -16.23 5.67 -20.44
CA ASN A 135 -16.80 6.33 -21.61
C ASN A 135 -17.15 7.81 -21.34
N ASN A 136 -17.32 8.22 -20.09
CA ASN A 136 -17.80 9.54 -19.69
C ASN A 136 -16.84 10.30 -18.79
N LEU A 137 -15.89 9.63 -18.16
CA LEU A 137 -15.00 10.20 -17.14
C LEU A 137 -13.57 9.70 -17.28
N THR A 138 -12.61 10.61 -17.16
CA THR A 138 -11.18 10.28 -17.05
C THR A 138 -10.76 10.12 -15.59
N LEU A 139 -9.65 9.41 -15.35
CA LEU A 139 -9.09 9.31 -14.00
C LEU A 139 -8.67 10.68 -13.47
N ARG A 140 -8.11 11.55 -14.33
CA ARG A 140 -7.75 12.92 -13.96
C ARG A 140 -8.96 13.70 -13.45
N ALA A 141 -10.10 13.65 -14.17
CA ALA A 141 -11.33 14.30 -13.73
C ALA A 141 -11.85 13.77 -12.39
N LEU A 142 -11.71 12.46 -12.15
CA LEU A 142 -12.06 11.85 -10.86
C LEU A 142 -11.13 12.30 -9.72
N LEU A 143 -9.84 12.45 -9.97
CA LEU A 143 -8.87 12.92 -8.98
C LEU A 143 -9.08 14.40 -8.62
N GLU A 144 -9.47 15.21 -9.59
CA GLU A 144 -9.74 16.65 -9.41
C GLU A 144 -11.11 16.92 -8.77
N ASN A 145 -12.12 16.12 -9.10
CA ASN A 145 -13.48 16.27 -8.59
C ASN A 145 -14.10 14.94 -8.18
N GLN A 146 -13.82 14.52 -6.97
CA GLN A 146 -14.34 13.27 -6.41
C GLN A 146 -15.88 13.19 -6.36
N LYS A 147 -16.59 14.33 -6.38
CA LYS A 147 -18.07 14.37 -6.40
C LYS A 147 -18.67 14.09 -7.79
N ALA A 148 -17.84 14.05 -8.85
CA ALA A 148 -18.32 13.76 -10.20
C ALA A 148 -18.76 12.30 -10.40
N TYR A 149 -18.48 11.45 -9.43
CA TYR A 149 -18.85 10.03 -9.48
C TYR A 149 -20.05 9.78 -8.57
N ASP A 150 -21.21 9.86 -9.13
CA ASP A 150 -22.48 9.69 -8.41
C ASP A 150 -23.08 8.27 -8.55
N ASN A 151 -22.25 7.26 -8.83
CA ASN A 151 -22.76 5.90 -8.97
C ASN A 151 -22.02 4.88 -8.07
N PRO A 152 -22.36 4.82 -6.77
CA PRO A 152 -21.73 3.89 -5.83
C PRO A 152 -21.96 2.40 -6.17
N ASN A 153 -22.95 2.09 -7.03
CA ASN A 153 -23.26 0.72 -7.45
C ASN A 153 -22.44 0.24 -8.65
N ALA A 154 -21.59 1.08 -9.24
CA ALA A 154 -20.82 0.76 -10.44
C ALA A 154 -19.39 0.26 -10.13
N SER A 155 -19.17 -0.42 -9.01
CA SER A 155 -17.86 -0.97 -8.71
C SER A 155 -17.75 -2.46 -9.06
N ILE A 156 -16.63 -2.83 -9.72
CA ILE A 156 -16.32 -4.23 -10.01
C ILE A 156 -15.62 -4.84 -8.80
N PRO A 157 -16.07 -5.98 -8.26
CA PRO A 157 -15.39 -6.65 -7.14
C PRO A 157 -13.92 -6.95 -7.45
N VAL A 158 -13.03 -6.73 -6.48
CA VAL A 158 -11.59 -7.01 -6.59
C VAL A 158 -11.19 -8.13 -5.65
N ILE A 159 -10.53 -9.16 -6.19
CA ILE A 159 -9.82 -10.18 -5.43
C ILE A 159 -8.32 -9.86 -5.51
N ALA A 160 -7.73 -9.45 -4.40
CA ALA A 160 -6.33 -9.13 -4.31
C ALA A 160 -5.51 -10.36 -3.90
N ILE A 161 -4.49 -10.71 -4.68
CA ILE A 161 -3.57 -11.83 -4.45
C ILE A 161 -2.15 -11.25 -4.36
N PRO A 162 -1.71 -10.79 -3.17
CA PRO A 162 -0.38 -10.23 -3.02
C PRO A 162 0.70 -11.29 -3.23
N THR A 163 1.72 -10.93 -4.02
CA THR A 163 2.93 -11.75 -4.22
C THR A 163 4.14 -11.17 -3.51
N THR A 164 3.94 -10.09 -2.76
CA THR A 164 4.92 -9.42 -1.91
C THR A 164 4.37 -9.30 -0.49
N ALA A 165 5.24 -9.20 0.50
CA ALA A 165 4.89 -8.90 1.89
C ALA A 165 5.41 -7.49 2.22
N GLY A 166 4.53 -6.48 2.11
CA GLY A 166 4.99 -5.08 2.27
C GLY A 166 3.90 -4.04 2.25
N THR A 167 3.28 -3.81 1.10
CA THR A 167 2.46 -2.62 0.86
C THR A 167 1.12 -2.58 1.60
N GLY A 168 0.59 -3.73 2.00
CA GLY A 168 -0.75 -3.83 2.59
C GLY A 168 -1.89 -3.40 1.65
N ALA A 169 -1.61 -3.29 0.34
CA ALA A 169 -2.59 -2.81 -0.65
C ALA A 169 -3.87 -3.64 -0.68
N GLU A 170 -3.78 -4.92 -0.31
CA GLU A 170 -4.89 -5.86 -0.25
C GLU A 170 -5.93 -5.55 0.82
N VAL A 171 -5.60 -4.71 1.82
CA VAL A 171 -6.49 -4.34 2.93
C VAL A 171 -6.61 -2.83 3.15
N THR A 172 -6.15 -2.01 2.21
CA THR A 172 -6.18 -0.55 2.36
C THR A 172 -7.22 0.12 1.45
N PRO A 173 -7.88 1.22 1.90
CA PRO A 173 -8.90 1.97 1.15
C PRO A 173 -8.31 3.05 0.25
N PHE A 174 -7.12 2.84 -0.30
CA PHE A 174 -6.49 3.81 -1.20
C PHE A 174 -5.60 3.10 -2.21
N ALA A 175 -5.36 3.76 -3.33
CA ALA A 175 -4.40 3.35 -4.33
C ALA A 175 -3.46 4.52 -4.67
N THR A 176 -2.19 4.20 -4.93
CA THR A 176 -1.21 5.19 -5.35
C THR A 176 -1.19 5.30 -6.86
N VAL A 177 -1.39 6.52 -7.36
CA VAL A 177 -1.33 6.83 -8.80
C VAL A 177 -0.38 8.02 -9.00
N TRP A 178 0.47 7.93 -10.00
CA TRP A 178 1.46 8.96 -10.31
C TRP A 178 1.04 9.76 -11.54
N ASP A 179 1.11 11.07 -11.44
CA ASP A 179 1.11 11.96 -12.59
C ASP A 179 2.56 12.31 -12.92
N ARG A 180 3.13 11.61 -13.89
CA ARG A 180 4.53 11.83 -14.29
C ARG A 180 4.74 13.16 -15.04
N GLU A 181 3.68 13.74 -15.61
CA GLU A 181 3.77 15.04 -16.28
C GLU A 181 3.76 16.18 -15.27
N ALA A 182 2.86 16.11 -14.29
CA ALA A 182 2.80 17.10 -13.21
C ALA A 182 3.82 16.83 -12.09
N LEU A 183 4.52 15.68 -12.11
CA LEU A 183 5.45 15.24 -11.07
C LEU A 183 4.77 15.16 -9.68
N VAL A 184 3.53 14.67 -9.64
CA VAL A 184 2.72 14.58 -8.43
C VAL A 184 2.28 13.14 -8.17
N LYS A 185 2.27 12.77 -6.90
CA LYS A 185 1.65 11.53 -6.41
C LYS A 185 0.22 11.81 -5.95
N HIS A 186 -0.74 11.09 -6.51
CA HIS A 186 -2.12 11.11 -6.06
C HIS A 186 -2.43 9.89 -5.21
N SER A 187 -3.25 10.07 -4.18
CA SER A 187 -3.92 8.99 -3.47
C SER A 187 -5.36 8.90 -3.97
N PHE A 188 -5.65 7.84 -4.70
CA PHE A 188 -7.01 7.50 -5.08
C PHE A 188 -7.71 6.86 -3.87
N THR A 189 -8.66 7.59 -3.28
CA THR A 189 -9.41 7.15 -2.08
C THR A 189 -10.91 7.10 -2.33
N PHE A 190 -11.27 7.09 -3.57
CA PHE A 190 -12.60 7.30 -4.08
C PHE A 190 -13.51 6.13 -3.73
N ASP A 191 -14.62 6.41 -3.05
CA ASP A 191 -15.64 5.44 -2.65
C ASP A 191 -15.03 4.20 -1.96
N ASP A 192 -14.09 4.44 -1.01
CA ASP A 192 -13.39 3.42 -0.23
C ASP A 192 -13.00 2.18 -1.07
N PRO A 193 -12.00 2.27 -1.97
CA PRO A 193 -11.69 1.22 -2.94
C PRO A 193 -11.00 0.02 -2.29
N TYR A 194 -11.61 -0.55 -1.26
CA TYR A 194 -11.15 -1.79 -0.68
C TYR A 194 -11.28 -2.96 -1.66
N PRO A 195 -10.30 -3.86 -1.74
CA PRO A 195 -10.56 -5.18 -2.32
C PRO A 195 -11.69 -5.89 -1.56
N THR A 196 -12.54 -6.60 -2.30
CA THR A 196 -13.61 -7.42 -1.70
C THR A 196 -13.03 -8.58 -0.91
N ILE A 197 -11.97 -9.20 -1.48
CA ILE A 197 -11.28 -10.34 -0.88
C ILE A 197 -9.77 -10.12 -1.02
N ALA A 198 -9.04 -10.39 0.07
CA ALA A 198 -7.59 -10.53 0.11
C ALA A 198 -7.25 -12.03 0.25
N LEU A 199 -6.61 -12.60 -0.76
CA LEU A 199 -6.22 -14.02 -0.81
C LEU A 199 -4.70 -14.12 -0.66
N LEU A 200 -4.24 -14.37 0.56
CA LEU A 200 -2.83 -14.36 0.93
C LEU A 200 -2.27 -15.79 0.99
N ASP A 201 -1.45 -16.14 0.01
CA ASP A 201 -0.74 -17.42 -0.03
C ASP A 201 0.77 -17.17 0.11
N PRO A 202 1.39 -17.45 1.29
CA PRO A 202 2.81 -17.23 1.51
C PRO A 202 3.72 -17.93 0.48
N LYS A 203 3.29 -19.02 -0.11
CA LYS A 203 4.04 -19.72 -1.17
C LYS A 203 4.32 -18.84 -2.39
N LEU A 204 3.48 -17.83 -2.64
CA LEU A 204 3.67 -16.91 -3.76
C LEU A 204 4.85 -15.95 -3.55
N THR A 205 5.33 -15.81 -2.32
CA THR A 205 6.49 -14.99 -1.98
C THR A 205 7.82 -15.72 -2.02
N LEU A 206 7.83 -17.06 -2.10
CA LEU A 206 9.06 -17.87 -2.14
C LEU A 206 9.98 -17.53 -3.31
N SER A 207 9.42 -17.12 -4.44
CA SER A 207 10.18 -16.72 -5.64
C SER A 207 10.55 -15.23 -5.66
N LEU A 208 10.28 -14.50 -4.59
CA LEU A 208 10.58 -13.07 -4.53
C LEU A 208 12.09 -12.84 -4.34
N PRO A 209 12.76 -12.06 -5.23
CA PRO A 209 14.17 -11.76 -5.08
C PRO A 209 14.48 -11.04 -3.75
N ARG A 210 15.74 -11.14 -3.31
CA ARG A 210 16.23 -10.56 -2.06
C ARG A 210 15.95 -9.07 -1.96
N ASP A 211 16.25 -8.32 -3.03
CA ASP A 211 16.06 -6.86 -3.04
C ASP A 211 14.59 -6.45 -2.91
N LEU A 212 13.68 -7.17 -3.57
CA LEU A 212 12.25 -6.92 -3.42
C LEU A 212 11.74 -7.37 -2.06
N THR A 213 12.28 -8.45 -1.49
CA THR A 213 11.97 -8.87 -0.12
C THR A 213 12.38 -7.79 0.88
N LEU A 214 13.60 -7.26 0.74
CA LEU A 214 14.10 -6.18 1.58
C LEU A 214 13.22 -4.93 1.46
N THR A 215 13.05 -4.41 0.26
CA THR A 215 12.34 -3.13 0.05
C THR A 215 10.88 -3.20 0.49
N THR A 216 10.20 -4.31 0.24
CA THR A 216 8.81 -4.46 0.69
C THR A 216 8.72 -4.68 2.21
N GLY A 217 9.67 -5.40 2.81
CA GLY A 217 9.75 -5.55 4.27
C GLY A 217 10.02 -4.24 4.99
N LEU A 218 10.88 -3.38 4.43
CA LEU A 218 11.14 -2.03 4.95
C LEU A 218 9.90 -1.13 4.84
N ASP A 219 9.11 -1.27 3.78
CA ASP A 219 7.84 -0.56 3.64
C ASP A 219 6.88 -0.93 4.77
N ALA A 220 6.64 -2.23 5.02
CA ALA A 220 5.80 -2.70 6.13
C ALA A 220 6.32 -2.25 7.50
N LEU A 221 7.64 -2.22 7.70
CA LEU A 221 8.28 -1.71 8.91
C LEU A 221 7.93 -0.22 9.13
N CYS A 222 8.15 0.61 8.11
CA CYS A 222 7.86 2.04 8.17
C CYS A 222 6.36 2.29 8.40
N GLN A 223 5.48 1.55 7.73
CA GLN A 223 4.04 1.62 7.92
C GLN A 223 3.65 1.31 9.37
N SER A 224 4.19 0.23 9.94
CA SER A 224 3.92 -0.15 11.33
C SER A 224 4.36 0.93 12.31
N LEU A 225 5.54 1.49 12.12
CA LEU A 225 6.10 2.49 13.01
C LEU A 225 5.35 3.83 12.90
N GLU A 226 5.09 4.32 11.69
CA GLU A 226 4.35 5.56 11.47
C GLU A 226 2.90 5.49 11.94
N SER A 227 2.27 4.31 11.85
CA SER A 227 0.92 4.09 12.38
C SER A 227 0.84 4.30 13.89
N LEU A 228 1.90 4.03 14.66
CA LEU A 228 1.89 4.23 16.12
C LEU A 228 1.70 5.70 16.49
N TRP A 229 2.39 6.61 15.84
CA TRP A 229 2.37 8.05 16.16
C TRP A 229 1.49 8.90 15.25
N SER A 230 0.82 8.32 14.26
CA SER A 230 -0.11 9.06 13.42
C SER A 230 -1.17 9.76 14.26
N VAL A 231 -1.53 10.99 13.89
CA VAL A 231 -2.63 11.73 14.54
C VAL A 231 -4.00 11.03 14.38
N LYS A 232 -4.10 10.10 13.44
CA LYS A 232 -5.28 9.25 13.22
C LYS A 232 -5.17 7.89 13.91
N SER A 233 -4.09 7.65 14.66
CA SER A 233 -3.89 6.41 15.39
C SER A 233 -4.95 6.23 16.45
N ASN A 234 -5.44 5.01 16.60
CA ASN A 234 -6.41 4.62 17.60
C ASN A 234 -6.04 3.25 18.23
N PRO A 235 -6.74 2.78 19.27
CA PRO A 235 -6.40 1.51 19.90
C PRO A 235 -6.31 0.31 18.95
N VAL A 236 -7.15 0.27 17.91
CA VAL A 236 -7.15 -0.83 16.94
C VAL A 236 -5.91 -0.78 16.04
N SER A 237 -5.61 0.38 15.44
CA SER A 237 -4.41 0.53 14.60
C SER A 237 -3.13 0.29 15.39
N ARG A 238 -3.09 0.75 16.66
CA ARG A 238 -1.95 0.51 17.55
C ARG A 238 -1.75 -0.97 17.87
N ALA A 239 -2.81 -1.72 18.14
CA ALA A 239 -2.71 -3.15 18.40
C ALA A 239 -2.10 -3.90 17.20
N TYR A 240 -2.51 -3.58 15.98
CA TYR A 240 -1.89 -4.13 14.77
C TYR A 240 -0.41 -3.76 14.66
N SER A 241 -0.07 -2.49 14.80
CA SER A 241 1.31 -2.02 14.70
C SER A 241 2.22 -2.57 15.78
N GLN A 242 1.73 -2.67 17.03
CA GLN A 242 2.47 -3.22 18.16
C GLN A 242 2.80 -4.70 18.00
N THR A 243 2.02 -5.43 17.21
CA THR A 243 2.31 -6.82 16.85
C THR A 243 3.24 -6.89 15.62
N ALA A 244 2.97 -6.07 14.60
CA ALA A 244 3.69 -6.10 13.33
C ALA A 244 5.15 -5.63 13.47
N LEU A 245 5.38 -4.48 14.12
CA LEU A 245 6.71 -3.85 14.19
C LEU A 245 7.79 -4.77 14.76
N PRO A 246 7.67 -5.32 15.98
CA PRO A 246 8.68 -6.22 16.51
C PRO A 246 8.78 -7.53 15.72
N GLY A 247 7.68 -7.98 15.12
CA GLY A 247 7.64 -9.13 14.25
C GLY A 247 8.49 -8.92 13.00
N ILE A 248 8.35 -7.80 12.32
CA ILE A 248 9.12 -7.45 11.12
C ILE A 248 10.60 -7.30 11.46
N ILE A 249 10.95 -6.56 12.52
CA ILE A 249 12.35 -6.34 12.93
C ILE A 249 13.08 -7.69 13.15
N ARG A 250 12.41 -8.66 13.77
CA ARG A 250 13.00 -9.99 14.00
C ARG A 250 13.02 -10.88 12.77
N THR A 251 11.98 -10.79 11.93
CA THR A 251 11.77 -11.77 10.85
C THR A 251 12.47 -11.37 9.56
N LEU A 252 12.50 -10.06 9.24
CA LEU A 252 13.05 -9.58 7.97
C LEU A 252 14.52 -10.01 7.73
N PRO A 253 15.46 -9.88 8.70
CA PRO A 253 16.82 -10.38 8.50
C PRO A 253 16.86 -11.89 8.21
N LEU A 254 16.09 -12.68 8.94
CA LEU A 254 16.05 -14.14 8.78
C LEU A 254 15.52 -14.55 7.40
N VAL A 255 14.48 -13.86 6.92
CA VAL A 255 13.96 -14.09 5.55
C VAL A 255 15.00 -13.73 4.49
N LEU A 256 15.76 -12.65 4.70
CA LEU A 256 16.82 -12.24 3.76
C LEU A 256 17.98 -13.23 3.71
N ASP A 257 18.25 -13.93 4.82
CA ASP A 257 19.27 -14.98 4.86
C ASP A 257 18.75 -16.31 4.29
N THR A 258 17.42 -16.55 4.37
CA THR A 258 16.80 -17.83 3.99
C THR A 258 15.54 -17.60 3.15
N LEU A 259 15.70 -17.08 1.93
CA LEU A 259 14.59 -16.69 1.04
C LEU A 259 13.57 -17.81 0.74
N GLY A 260 14.00 -19.09 0.83
CA GLY A 260 13.16 -20.26 0.55
C GLY A 260 12.40 -20.81 1.77
N ASP A 261 12.57 -20.22 2.96
CA ASP A 261 11.90 -20.68 4.17
C ASP A 261 10.43 -20.22 4.19
N LEU A 262 9.51 -21.20 4.09
CA LEU A 262 8.08 -20.93 4.04
C LEU A 262 7.52 -20.38 5.36
N ASP A 263 8.05 -20.83 6.50
CA ASP A 263 7.57 -20.37 7.81
C ASP A 263 7.94 -18.89 8.04
N LEU A 264 9.17 -18.52 7.67
CA LEU A 264 9.60 -17.12 7.72
C LEU A 264 8.81 -16.25 6.74
N ARG A 265 8.56 -16.73 5.51
CA ARG A 265 7.70 -16.04 4.53
C ARG A 265 6.27 -15.89 5.05
N THR A 266 5.72 -16.91 5.72
CA THR A 266 4.39 -16.86 6.33
C THR A 266 4.33 -15.78 7.39
N ARG A 267 5.27 -15.77 8.35
CA ARG A 267 5.34 -14.74 9.39
C ARG A 267 5.50 -13.35 8.80
N MET A 268 6.38 -13.16 7.81
CA MET A 268 6.58 -11.87 7.18
C MET A 268 5.30 -11.36 6.48
N MET A 269 4.54 -12.25 5.84
CA MET A 269 3.27 -11.92 5.21
C MET A 269 2.19 -11.58 6.25
N GLU A 270 2.13 -12.28 7.39
CA GLU A 270 1.25 -11.94 8.51
C GLU A 270 1.53 -10.55 9.07
N TYR A 271 2.80 -10.22 9.34
CA TYR A 271 3.17 -8.91 9.86
C TYR A 271 2.93 -7.79 8.84
N SER A 272 3.17 -8.04 7.55
CA SER A 272 2.84 -7.11 6.48
C SER A 272 1.32 -6.85 6.40
N LEU A 273 0.51 -7.89 6.52
CA LEU A 273 -0.96 -7.75 6.58
C LEU A 273 -1.40 -6.88 7.76
N LEU A 274 -0.83 -7.13 8.96
CA LEU A 274 -1.14 -6.32 10.15
C LEU A 274 -0.70 -4.85 9.97
N ALA A 275 0.46 -4.60 9.35
CA ALA A 275 0.91 -3.25 9.00
C ALA A 275 -0.08 -2.57 8.04
N GLY A 276 -0.55 -3.28 7.03
CA GLY A 276 -1.58 -2.82 6.10
C GLY A 276 -2.89 -2.45 6.78
N LEU A 277 -3.39 -3.31 7.69
CA LEU A 277 -4.59 -3.04 8.49
C LEU A 277 -4.41 -1.82 9.41
N ALA A 278 -3.21 -1.62 9.96
CA ALA A 278 -2.90 -0.46 10.78
C ALA A 278 -2.99 0.84 9.97
N ILE A 279 -2.32 0.91 8.81
CA ILE A 279 -2.33 2.13 7.97
C ILE A 279 -3.66 2.35 7.24
N ALA A 280 -4.48 1.32 7.05
CA ALA A 280 -5.85 1.50 6.55
C ALA A 280 -6.64 2.47 7.45
N ILE A 281 -6.38 2.44 8.75
CA ILE A 281 -7.01 3.29 9.76
C ILE A 281 -6.22 4.60 9.95
N SER A 282 -4.92 4.48 10.27
CA SER A 282 -4.08 5.60 10.73
C SER A 282 -3.49 6.44 9.61
N LYS A 283 -3.40 5.91 8.39
CA LYS A 283 -2.56 6.41 7.29
C LYS A 283 -1.06 6.39 7.68
N THR A 284 -0.22 6.74 6.73
CA THR A 284 1.22 6.97 6.93
C THR A 284 1.50 8.44 7.21
N THR A 285 2.74 8.80 7.56
CA THR A 285 3.11 10.15 7.98
C THR A 285 4.34 10.71 7.24
N LEU A 286 5.29 11.28 7.96
CA LEU A 286 6.36 12.11 7.39
C LEU A 286 7.38 11.30 6.57
N ALA A 287 7.79 10.10 7.03
CA ALA A 287 8.78 9.31 6.29
C ALA A 287 8.26 8.89 4.91
N HIS A 288 6.99 8.47 4.82
CA HIS A 288 6.34 8.22 3.54
C HIS A 288 6.22 9.48 2.68
N SER A 289 5.87 10.63 3.28
CA SER A 289 5.77 11.90 2.53
C SER A 289 7.11 12.32 1.93
N ILE A 290 8.22 12.14 2.66
CA ILE A 290 9.58 12.40 2.18
C ILE A 290 9.98 11.39 1.09
N SER A 291 9.51 10.15 1.15
CA SER A 291 9.84 9.11 0.18
C SER A 291 9.35 9.40 -1.24
N TYR A 292 8.26 10.14 -1.40
CA TYR A 292 7.65 10.37 -2.71
C TYR A 292 8.57 11.07 -3.72
N PRO A 293 9.18 12.24 -3.42
CA PRO A 293 10.14 12.84 -4.33
C PRO A 293 11.38 11.97 -4.54
N LEU A 294 11.84 11.22 -3.54
CA LEU A 294 12.96 10.30 -3.69
C LEU A 294 12.65 9.17 -4.69
N THR A 295 11.44 8.62 -4.61
CA THR A 295 11.01 7.59 -5.56
C THR A 295 10.79 8.17 -6.95
N LEU A 296 10.12 9.35 -7.06
CA LEU A 296 9.72 9.91 -8.35
C LEU A 296 10.92 10.47 -9.14
N HIS A 297 11.80 11.23 -8.49
CA HIS A 297 12.89 11.94 -9.15
C HIS A 297 14.20 11.16 -9.18
N MET A 298 14.45 10.33 -8.16
CA MET A 298 15.71 9.60 -8.02
C MET A 298 15.59 8.11 -8.32
N GLY A 299 14.37 7.60 -8.52
CA GLY A 299 14.13 6.18 -8.81
C GLY A 299 14.42 5.24 -7.65
N ILE A 300 14.53 5.75 -6.40
CA ILE A 300 14.77 4.94 -5.22
C ILE A 300 13.52 4.07 -4.96
N PRO A 301 13.67 2.75 -4.78
CA PRO A 301 12.54 1.88 -4.45
C PRO A 301 11.79 2.39 -3.21
N HIS A 302 10.45 2.41 -3.27
CA HIS A 302 9.61 3.11 -2.29
C HIS A 302 9.90 2.75 -0.83
N GLY A 303 9.91 1.47 -0.48
CA GLY A 303 10.17 1.05 0.91
C GLY A 303 11.58 1.41 1.40
N LEU A 304 12.57 1.38 0.49
CA LEU A 304 13.91 1.89 0.81
C LEU A 304 13.87 3.41 1.03
N ALA A 305 13.17 4.16 0.17
CA ALA A 305 13.04 5.61 0.33
C ALA A 305 12.36 6.01 1.66
N CYS A 306 11.34 5.24 2.11
CA CYS A 306 10.71 5.43 3.42
C CYS A 306 11.70 5.17 4.56
N SER A 307 12.52 4.12 4.46
CA SER A 307 13.43 3.71 5.52
C SER A 307 14.60 4.70 5.73
N LEU A 308 15.00 5.45 4.71
CA LEU A 308 16.11 6.42 4.79
C LEU A 308 15.91 7.49 5.87
N THR A 309 14.69 7.81 6.23
CA THR A 309 14.39 8.90 7.17
C THR A 309 13.64 8.43 8.43
N ILE A 310 13.30 7.15 8.51
CA ILE A 310 12.40 6.66 9.58
C ILE A 310 13.01 6.80 10.99
N VAL A 311 14.32 6.62 11.12
CA VAL A 311 15.03 6.77 12.40
C VAL A 311 15.03 8.23 12.83
N GLN A 312 15.35 9.14 11.92
CA GLN A 312 15.33 10.59 12.18
C GLN A 312 13.93 11.09 12.54
N VAL A 313 12.89 10.56 11.89
CA VAL A 313 11.50 10.89 12.23
C VAL A 313 11.13 10.38 13.63
N LEU A 314 11.56 9.17 14.00
CA LEU A 314 11.37 8.63 15.36
C LEU A 314 12.05 9.53 16.41
N GLU A 315 13.30 9.90 16.19
CA GLU A 315 14.07 10.76 17.11
C GLU A 315 13.48 12.17 17.20
N TRP A 316 13.05 12.73 16.07
CA TRP A 316 12.39 14.02 16.05
C TRP A 316 11.08 14.00 16.84
N ASN A 317 10.21 13.00 16.62
CA ASN A 317 8.97 12.82 17.38
C ASN A 317 9.28 12.65 18.88
N SER A 318 10.28 11.84 19.23
CA SER A 318 10.68 11.61 20.61
C SER A 318 11.21 12.88 21.29
N SER A 319 11.89 13.75 20.56
CA SER A 319 12.38 15.03 21.10
C SER A 319 11.26 16.01 21.44
N HIS A 320 10.08 15.88 20.80
CA HIS A 320 8.92 16.75 21.01
C HIS A 320 7.91 16.15 22.00
N ASP A 321 7.77 14.82 22.06
CA ASP A 321 6.91 14.11 23.02
C ASP A 321 7.56 12.78 23.44
N GLN A 322 8.59 12.87 24.25
CA GLN A 322 9.35 11.69 24.71
C GLN A 322 8.44 10.69 25.45
N GLN A 323 7.59 11.19 26.36
CA GLN A 323 6.73 10.30 27.16
C GLN A 323 5.66 9.61 26.30
N GLY A 324 5.07 10.34 25.36
CA GLY A 324 4.08 9.80 24.44
C GLY A 324 4.68 8.74 23.53
N ILE A 325 5.80 9.04 22.89
CA ILE A 325 6.49 8.10 22.00
C ILE A 325 6.99 6.88 22.77
N ASN A 326 7.60 7.05 23.96
CA ASN A 326 8.03 5.91 24.77
C ASN A 326 6.87 4.98 25.14
N ARG A 327 5.70 5.51 25.51
CA ARG A 327 4.51 4.67 25.77
C ARG A 327 4.08 3.86 24.54
N LEU A 328 4.16 4.45 23.34
CA LEU A 328 3.80 3.77 22.10
C LEU A 328 4.76 2.62 21.76
N VAL A 329 6.07 2.86 21.88
CA VAL A 329 7.09 1.85 21.60
C VAL A 329 7.17 0.77 22.68
N GLN A 330 6.88 1.12 23.95
CA GLN A 330 6.74 0.15 25.04
C GLN A 330 5.58 -0.83 24.78
N GLY A 331 4.47 -0.34 24.25
CA GLY A 331 3.37 -1.20 23.81
C GLY A 331 3.79 -2.19 22.71
N ALA A 332 4.83 -1.87 21.94
CA ALA A 332 5.44 -2.76 20.95
C ALA A 332 6.60 -3.62 21.50
N GLY A 333 6.86 -3.56 22.81
CA GLY A 333 7.87 -4.37 23.48
C GLY A 333 9.27 -3.78 23.48
N PHE A 334 9.47 -2.50 23.15
CA PHE A 334 10.76 -1.81 23.24
C PHE A 334 10.80 -0.95 24.50
N PRO A 335 11.92 -0.94 25.26
CA PRO A 335 12.01 -0.20 26.52
C PRO A 335 11.76 1.31 26.33
N GLU A 336 12.36 1.88 25.28
CA GLU A 336 12.24 3.30 24.93
C GLU A 336 12.55 3.53 23.45
N ALA A 337 12.26 4.74 22.96
CA ALA A 337 12.48 5.13 21.57
C ALA A 337 13.95 5.08 21.15
N GLY A 338 14.88 5.40 22.06
CA GLY A 338 16.32 5.34 21.80
C GLY A 338 16.82 3.92 21.50
N GLU A 339 16.33 2.93 22.25
CA GLU A 339 16.64 1.52 22.00
C GLU A 339 16.10 1.04 20.66
N LEU A 340 14.84 1.39 20.35
CA LEU A 340 14.25 1.10 19.04
C LEU A 340 15.05 1.77 17.90
N ALA A 341 15.46 3.04 18.06
CA ALA A 341 16.28 3.75 17.08
C ALA A 341 17.62 3.03 16.81
N ASN A 342 18.28 2.52 17.87
CA ASN A 342 19.51 1.74 17.73
C ASN A 342 19.29 0.42 16.99
N GLN A 343 18.22 -0.30 17.31
CA GLN A 343 17.87 -1.54 16.58
C GLN A 343 17.56 -1.27 15.11
N LEU A 344 16.86 -0.18 14.79
CA LEU A 344 16.58 0.22 13.41
C LEU A 344 17.87 0.59 12.65
N ARG A 345 18.83 1.31 13.26
CA ARG A 345 20.12 1.62 12.62
C ARG A 345 20.94 0.37 12.30
N ASN A 346 20.84 -0.67 13.14
CA ASN A 346 21.53 -1.94 12.89
C ASN A 346 20.85 -2.79 11.81
N LEU A 347 19.55 -2.55 11.57
CA LEU A 347 18.78 -3.26 10.55
C LEU A 347 18.92 -2.61 9.17
N LEU A 348 19.01 -1.28 9.13
CA LEU A 348 19.06 -0.45 7.91
C LEU A 348 20.48 -0.25 7.39
#